data_1e6f242281b91cf96371c279bf728757
#
_entry.id   1e6f242281b91cf96371c279bf728757
#
_cell.length_a   1.000
_cell.length_b   1.000
_cell.length_c   1.000
_cell.angle_alpha   90.00
_cell.angle_beta   90.00
_cell.angle_gamma   90.00
#
_symmetry.space_group_name_H-M   'P 1'
#
loop_
_entity.id
_entity.type
_entity.pdbx_description
1 polymer ?
#
loop_
_entity_poly.entity_id
_entity_poly.type
_entity_poly.pdbx_seq_one_letter_code
_entity_poly.pdbx_strand_id
1 'polypeptide(L)'
;MNQDNNINQYINTSIDTKSHTGTKLKRCSDIDEHNHVFDELHEECGVFGMYDFDGGNVASTIYYGLFALQHRGQESCGIAVSDTHGPKGKVTTHKGMGLVNEVFTPDILEPMKGDIGVGHVRYSTAGSSTRENAQPLVLNYVKGTLAMAHNGNLINAKELRKELEYTGAIFQTTIDSEVIAYHIARERLNSKTAEEAVRRACQKLKGAYALVVESPRKLIAARDPFGFKPLCIGKRDNAYIVTSETCALDTIGAEFVRDIEPGEVITITPEKGIESDMTMALAPEKQARCVFEYIYFARPDSHIDGVSVYSSRIKAGRFLAMDSPVEADIVTGVPESGNAAALGYSLESGIPYGTAFVKNGYVGRTFIKPKQSSRESSVQIKLNVLKEAVKGKRVVMIDDSIVRGTTSDRIVRMLREAGATEVHVRISSPPFLWPCYFGTDIPAREQLIAYNRTIEDIRQIIGADFLGYLGIDRLHEMVEGLPICMGCFTGKYPMEPPKDDIRGEYFDKEIDLERKMLNR
;
A
#
# COMPACT_ATOMS: atom_id res chain seq x y z
N MET A 1 -3.97 32.05 9.87
CA MET A 1 -5.18 32.21 9.05
C MET A 1 -4.84 33.08 7.84
N ASN A 2 -4.18 32.55 6.79
CA ASN A 2 -4.03 33.23 5.47
C ASN A 2 -3.05 32.49 4.52
N GLN A 3 -2.89 31.18 4.64
CA GLN A 3 -2.11 30.40 3.66
C GLN A 3 -2.92 29.29 2.95
N ASP A 4 -4.11 28.96 3.43
CA ASP A 4 -4.93 27.87 2.87
C ASP A 4 -5.74 28.27 1.64
N ASN A 5 -5.93 29.58 1.41
CA ASN A 5 -6.64 30.09 0.23
C ASN A 5 -5.87 29.94 -1.10
N ASN A 6 -4.57 29.60 -1.06
CA ASN A 6 -3.77 29.50 -2.28
C ASN A 6 -3.88 28.13 -2.99
N ILE A 7 -4.29 27.07 -2.30
CA ILE A 7 -4.39 25.72 -2.91
C ILE A 7 -5.71 25.59 -3.67
N ASN A 8 -6.80 26.10 -3.12
CA ASN A 8 -8.07 26.19 -3.85
C ASN A 8 -7.99 27.17 -5.03
N GLN A 9 -7.12 28.19 -4.97
CA GLN A 9 -6.79 29.02 -6.12
C GLN A 9 -6.06 28.24 -7.23
N TYR A 10 -5.16 27.30 -6.91
CA TYR A 10 -4.51 26.49 -7.96
C TYR A 10 -5.47 25.50 -8.64
N ILE A 11 -6.48 25.03 -7.94
CA ILE A 11 -7.53 24.18 -8.54
C ILE A 11 -8.55 25.04 -9.30
N ASN A 12 -8.82 26.28 -8.84
CA ASN A 12 -9.82 27.18 -9.44
C ASN A 12 -9.24 28.30 -10.33
N THR A 13 -7.95 28.67 -10.24
CA THR A 13 -7.34 29.76 -11.02
C THR A 13 -6.58 29.32 -12.28
N SER A 14 -6.56 28.04 -12.62
CA SER A 14 -6.21 27.63 -13.99
C SER A 14 -7.37 27.83 -15.00
N ILE A 15 -8.43 28.51 -14.60
CA ILE A 15 -9.48 29.02 -15.51
C ILE A 15 -9.13 30.45 -15.97
N ASP A 16 -7.94 30.66 -16.46
CA ASP A 16 -7.64 31.82 -17.25
C ASP A 16 -7.52 31.41 -18.72
N THR A 17 -8.60 31.71 -19.44
CA THR A 17 -8.76 31.49 -20.88
C THR A 17 -7.70 32.28 -21.67
N LYS A 18 -6.56 31.63 -21.90
CA LYS A 18 -5.70 31.97 -23.04
C LYS A 18 -5.80 30.86 -24.07
N SER A 19 -6.54 31.17 -25.11
CA SER A 19 -6.63 30.41 -26.36
C SER A 19 -5.24 29.97 -26.82
N HIS A 20 -4.92 28.70 -26.63
CA HIS A 20 -3.86 28.03 -27.36
C HIS A 20 -4.46 27.30 -28.54
N THR A 21 -3.97 27.70 -29.70
CA THR A 21 -4.19 27.19 -31.05
C THR A 21 -4.48 25.68 -31.06
N GLY A 22 -5.54 25.31 -31.76
CA GLY A 22 -6.18 24.03 -31.94
C GLY A 22 -5.31 22.82 -32.28
N THR A 23 -4.51 22.36 -31.33
CA THR A 23 -3.93 21.03 -31.37
C THR A 23 -4.89 20.09 -30.64
N LYS A 24 -5.53 19.18 -31.37
CA LYS A 24 -6.33 18.10 -30.74
C LYS A 24 -5.45 17.36 -29.76
N LEU A 25 -5.81 17.38 -28.47
CA LEU A 25 -5.17 16.54 -27.46
C LEU A 25 -5.30 15.08 -27.92
N LYS A 26 -4.18 14.39 -28.01
CA LYS A 26 -4.16 12.96 -28.33
C LYS A 26 -4.78 12.19 -27.16
N ARG A 27 -5.59 11.17 -27.47
CA ARG A 27 -6.09 10.20 -26.46
C ARG A 27 -4.91 9.42 -25.91
N CYS A 28 -5.06 8.84 -24.70
CA CYS A 28 -4.03 7.97 -24.11
C CYS A 28 -3.60 6.83 -25.04
N SER A 29 -4.51 6.32 -25.90
CA SER A 29 -4.21 5.32 -26.93
C SER A 29 -3.27 5.79 -28.05
N ASP A 30 -3.07 7.11 -28.20
CA ASP A 30 -2.29 7.73 -29.29
C ASP A 30 -0.91 8.23 -28.82
N ILE A 31 -0.57 7.99 -27.54
CA ILE A 31 0.72 8.38 -26.94
C ILE A 31 1.66 7.18 -27.01
N ASP A 32 2.84 7.39 -27.57
CA ASP A 32 3.87 6.42 -27.98
C ASP A 32 3.99 5.13 -27.15
N GLU A 33 4.07 4.01 -27.88
CA GLU A 33 4.09 2.61 -27.43
C GLU A 33 5.29 2.19 -26.54
N HIS A 34 6.23 3.06 -26.21
CA HIS A 34 7.51 2.66 -25.61
C HIS A 34 7.62 2.76 -24.09
N ASN A 35 6.61 3.30 -23.37
CA ASN A 35 6.69 3.53 -21.92
C ASN A 35 5.48 3.05 -21.10
N HIS A 36 4.73 2.05 -21.55
CA HIS A 36 3.59 1.52 -20.80
C HIS A 36 4.02 0.53 -19.71
N VAL A 37 4.51 1.06 -18.60
CA VAL A 37 4.52 0.36 -17.32
C VAL A 37 3.18 0.67 -16.65
N PHE A 38 2.49 -0.35 -16.16
CA PHE A 38 1.16 -0.41 -15.56
C PHE A 38 0.56 0.92 -15.04
N ASP A 39 -0.73 1.17 -15.38
CA ASP A 39 -1.50 2.35 -14.97
C ASP A 39 -2.26 2.16 -13.65
N GLU A 40 -2.23 0.97 -13.08
CA GLU A 40 -2.81 0.69 -11.77
C GLU A 40 -1.84 1.11 -10.67
N LEU A 41 -2.36 1.76 -9.62
CA LEU A 41 -1.63 1.91 -8.38
C LEU A 41 -1.27 0.54 -7.85
N HIS A 42 0.00 0.38 -7.55
CA HIS A 42 0.50 -0.88 -7.05
C HIS A 42 0.36 -0.94 -5.54
N GLU A 43 0.05 -2.13 -5.07
CA GLU A 43 -0.31 -2.44 -3.69
C GLU A 43 0.89 -2.30 -2.76
N GLU A 44 0.62 -2.18 -1.49
CA GLU A 44 1.61 -2.08 -0.42
C GLU A 44 1.78 -3.45 0.25
N CYS A 45 2.96 -3.68 0.84
CA CYS A 45 3.25 -4.91 1.58
C CYS A 45 2.30 -5.14 2.76
N GLY A 46 2.15 -6.40 3.19
CA GLY A 46 1.47 -6.79 4.41
C GLY A 46 2.40 -7.56 5.34
N VAL A 47 2.37 -7.25 6.63
CA VAL A 47 3.12 -7.93 7.68
C VAL A 47 2.19 -8.66 8.63
N PHE A 48 2.68 -9.78 9.15
CA PHE A 48 1.99 -10.60 10.13
C PHE A 48 3.00 -11.21 11.11
N GLY A 49 2.71 -11.18 12.40
CA GLY A 49 3.48 -11.85 13.43
C GLY A 49 2.57 -12.54 14.43
N MET A 50 3.00 -13.66 14.98
CA MET A 50 2.24 -14.38 16.00
C MET A 50 3.19 -15.01 17.02
N TYR A 51 2.78 -14.98 18.28
CA TYR A 51 3.41 -15.70 19.37
C TYR A 51 2.34 -16.41 20.20
N ASP A 52 2.38 -17.74 20.21
CA ASP A 52 1.49 -18.61 20.96
C ASP A 52 2.20 -19.07 22.24
N PHE A 53 1.73 -18.64 23.39
CA PHE A 53 2.34 -18.95 24.69
C PHE A 53 2.08 -20.37 25.16
N ASP A 54 1.12 -21.07 24.57
CA ASP A 54 0.82 -22.48 24.85
C ASP A 54 1.70 -23.45 24.02
N GLY A 55 2.58 -22.90 23.17
CA GLY A 55 3.50 -23.68 22.35
C GLY A 55 2.86 -24.30 21.10
N GLY A 56 1.72 -23.77 20.66
CA GLY A 56 1.03 -24.19 19.43
C GLY A 56 1.79 -23.82 18.17
N ASN A 57 1.62 -24.59 17.09
CA ASN A 57 2.27 -24.29 15.82
C ASN A 57 1.60 -23.10 15.09
N VAL A 58 2.34 -22.00 14.94
CA VAL A 58 1.83 -20.75 14.37
C VAL A 58 1.89 -20.67 12.84
N ALA A 59 2.64 -21.55 12.15
CA ALA A 59 2.87 -21.46 10.71
C ALA A 59 1.57 -21.44 9.89
N SER A 60 0.61 -22.32 10.20
CA SER A 60 -0.68 -22.37 9.51
C SER A 60 -1.54 -21.13 9.77
N THR A 61 -1.50 -20.59 10.98
CA THR A 61 -2.23 -19.35 11.31
C THR A 61 -1.64 -18.16 10.57
N ILE A 62 -0.30 -18.05 10.50
CA ILE A 62 0.39 -17.02 9.72
C ILE A 62 0.02 -17.14 8.23
N TYR A 63 -0.03 -18.37 7.69
CA TYR A 63 -0.47 -18.62 6.31
C TYR A 63 -1.87 -18.00 6.04
N TYR A 64 -2.86 -18.28 6.90
CA TYR A 64 -4.21 -17.73 6.72
C TYR A 64 -4.25 -16.20 6.91
N GLY A 65 -3.47 -15.67 7.85
CA GLY A 65 -3.31 -14.22 8.02
C GLY A 65 -2.71 -13.55 6.77
N LEU A 66 -1.67 -14.14 6.19
CA LEU A 66 -1.08 -13.65 4.94
C LEU A 66 -2.04 -13.79 3.75
N PHE A 67 -2.83 -14.86 3.71
CA PHE A 67 -3.84 -15.04 2.67
C PHE A 67 -4.92 -13.93 2.74
N ALA A 68 -5.32 -13.53 3.96
CA ALA A 68 -6.21 -12.39 4.17
C ALA A 68 -5.59 -11.06 3.72
N LEU A 69 -4.27 -10.92 3.83
CA LEU A 69 -3.50 -9.74 3.41
C LEU A 69 -3.04 -9.80 1.94
N GLN A 70 -3.44 -10.81 1.15
CA GLN A 70 -2.94 -11.01 -0.22
C GLN A 70 -3.21 -9.83 -1.15
N HIS A 71 -4.25 -9.02 -0.88
CA HIS A 71 -4.55 -7.80 -1.62
C HIS A 71 -3.42 -6.76 -1.50
N ARG A 72 -2.64 -6.78 -0.41
CA ARG A 72 -1.51 -5.86 -0.18
C ARG A 72 -0.25 -6.26 -0.94
N GLY A 73 -0.05 -7.55 -1.23
CA GLY A 73 1.16 -8.02 -1.92
C GLY A 73 0.93 -9.32 -2.68
N GLN A 74 1.19 -9.31 -3.99
CA GLN A 74 0.95 -10.45 -4.87
C GLN A 74 2.20 -10.93 -5.61
N GLU A 75 3.35 -10.30 -5.34
CA GLU A 75 4.61 -10.60 -6.04
C GLU A 75 5.38 -11.72 -5.37
N SER A 76 5.50 -11.67 -4.07
CA SER A 76 6.20 -12.70 -3.30
C SER A 76 5.65 -12.76 -1.87
N CYS A 77 5.87 -13.89 -1.22
CA CYS A 77 5.50 -14.06 0.18
C CYS A 77 6.50 -14.97 0.90
N GLY A 78 6.45 -14.94 2.23
CA GLY A 78 7.30 -15.78 3.05
C GLY A 78 6.83 -15.87 4.49
N ILE A 79 7.25 -16.93 5.16
CA ILE A 79 7.02 -17.21 6.57
C ILE A 79 8.33 -17.67 7.19
N ALA A 80 8.60 -17.18 8.40
CA ALA A 80 9.68 -17.65 9.26
C ALA A 80 9.08 -18.00 10.63
N VAL A 81 9.46 -19.15 11.19
CA VAL A 81 8.99 -19.61 12.51
C VAL A 81 10.14 -20.17 13.31
N SER A 82 10.08 -20.05 14.63
CA SER A 82 10.97 -20.73 15.56
C SER A 82 10.23 -21.30 16.74
N ASP A 83 10.86 -22.32 17.37
CA ASP A 83 10.41 -22.93 18.61
C ASP A 83 11.15 -22.27 19.77
N THR A 84 10.42 -21.56 20.62
CA THR A 84 11.01 -20.84 21.77
C THR A 84 11.52 -21.80 22.87
N HIS A 85 11.07 -23.05 22.87
CA HIS A 85 11.50 -24.13 23.78
C HIS A 85 12.63 -24.97 23.20
N GLY A 86 12.86 -24.85 21.88
CA GLY A 86 13.90 -25.56 21.15
C GLY A 86 15.29 -24.92 21.22
N PRO A 87 16.22 -25.39 20.38
CA PRO A 87 17.57 -24.82 20.29
C PRO A 87 17.52 -23.34 19.89
N LYS A 88 18.15 -22.50 20.69
CA LYS A 88 18.20 -21.07 20.45
C LYS A 88 18.74 -20.74 19.04
N GLY A 89 18.03 -19.88 18.32
CA GLY A 89 18.47 -19.37 17.03
C GLY A 89 18.18 -20.28 15.83
N LYS A 90 17.41 -21.35 16.00
CA LYS A 90 16.93 -22.14 14.87
C LYS A 90 15.62 -21.57 14.34
N VAL A 91 15.69 -20.88 13.21
CA VAL A 91 14.53 -20.38 12.48
C VAL A 91 14.32 -21.25 11.24
N THR A 92 13.10 -21.76 11.06
CA THR A 92 12.67 -22.41 9.82
C THR A 92 11.99 -21.37 8.96
N THR A 93 12.46 -21.19 7.73
CA THR A 93 11.91 -20.17 6.82
C THR A 93 11.67 -20.75 5.44
N HIS A 94 10.57 -20.31 4.83
CA HIS A 94 10.30 -20.52 3.41
C HIS A 94 9.77 -19.23 2.81
N LYS A 95 10.24 -18.87 1.61
CA LYS A 95 9.78 -17.72 0.85
C LYS A 95 9.89 -17.97 -0.64
N GLY A 96 9.00 -17.37 -1.42
CA GLY A 96 8.95 -17.59 -2.86
C GLY A 96 8.26 -16.44 -3.60
N MET A 97 8.43 -16.45 -4.91
CA MET A 97 7.70 -15.57 -5.82
C MET A 97 6.32 -16.17 -6.10
N GLY A 98 5.28 -15.36 -6.09
CA GLY A 98 3.90 -15.78 -6.32
C GLY A 98 2.97 -15.54 -5.12
N LEU A 99 1.73 -15.99 -5.27
CA LEU A 99 0.70 -15.86 -4.24
C LEU A 99 0.94 -16.83 -3.07
N VAL A 100 0.35 -16.53 -1.93
CA VAL A 100 0.51 -17.33 -0.70
C VAL A 100 0.15 -18.79 -0.93
N ASN A 101 -0.95 -19.08 -1.64
CA ASN A 101 -1.39 -20.43 -1.96
C ASN A 101 -0.55 -21.14 -3.04
N GLU A 102 0.23 -20.39 -3.81
CA GLU A 102 1.16 -20.95 -4.81
C GLU A 102 2.51 -21.31 -4.16
N VAL A 103 2.96 -20.49 -3.21
CA VAL A 103 4.26 -20.63 -2.54
C VAL A 103 4.17 -21.65 -1.39
N PHE A 104 3.05 -21.68 -0.67
CA PHE A 104 2.88 -22.56 0.49
C PHE A 104 1.91 -23.69 0.21
N THR A 105 2.46 -24.86 -0.09
CA THR A 105 1.73 -26.13 -0.15
C THR A 105 1.72 -26.82 1.23
N PRO A 106 0.83 -27.81 1.48
CA PRO A 106 0.86 -28.59 2.72
C PRO A 106 2.23 -29.17 3.05
N ASP A 107 2.95 -29.70 2.06
CA ASP A 107 4.28 -30.29 2.23
C ASP A 107 5.34 -29.26 2.69
N ILE A 108 5.14 -27.99 2.42
CA ILE A 108 6.01 -26.89 2.86
C ILE A 108 5.62 -26.40 4.25
N LEU A 109 4.31 -26.29 4.53
CA LEU A 109 3.82 -25.78 5.81
C LEU A 109 3.94 -26.80 6.95
N GLU A 110 3.71 -28.08 6.68
CA GLU A 110 3.67 -29.13 7.72
C GLU A 110 5.01 -29.29 8.48
N PRO A 111 6.19 -29.20 7.82
CA PRO A 111 7.48 -29.22 8.53
C PRO A 111 7.80 -27.92 9.27
N MET A 112 7.12 -26.80 8.99
CA MET A 112 7.39 -25.51 9.63
C MET A 112 6.78 -25.50 11.03
N LYS A 113 7.54 -25.94 12.03
CA LYS A 113 7.12 -26.01 13.44
C LYS A 113 7.73 -24.87 14.23
N GLY A 114 6.90 -24.25 15.07
CA GLY A 114 7.30 -23.17 15.97
C GLY A 114 6.08 -22.52 16.60
N ASP A 115 6.28 -21.91 17.76
CA ASP A 115 5.27 -21.21 18.56
C ASP A 115 5.35 -19.68 18.39
N ILE A 116 6.40 -19.19 17.74
CA ILE A 116 6.58 -17.79 17.35
C ILE A 116 6.94 -17.71 15.87
N GLY A 117 6.49 -16.67 15.19
CA GLY A 117 6.86 -16.50 13.79
C GLY A 117 6.39 -15.17 13.19
N VAL A 118 6.95 -14.88 12.02
CA VAL A 118 6.63 -13.70 11.20
C VAL A 118 6.35 -14.09 9.76
N GLY A 119 5.45 -13.37 9.13
CA GLY A 119 5.07 -13.56 7.74
C GLY A 119 5.00 -12.23 6.99
N HIS A 120 5.13 -12.31 5.67
CA HIS A 120 5.11 -11.16 4.78
C HIS A 120 4.48 -11.49 3.43
N VAL A 121 3.70 -10.57 2.91
CA VAL A 121 3.31 -10.50 1.49
C VAL A 121 3.90 -9.23 0.90
N ARG A 122 4.56 -9.36 -0.25
CA ARG A 122 5.32 -8.25 -0.86
C ARG A 122 4.70 -7.80 -2.16
N TYR A 123 4.69 -6.48 -2.31
CA TYR A 123 4.72 -5.80 -3.58
C TYR A 123 6.00 -4.96 -3.66
N SER A 124 6.70 -4.93 -4.81
CA SER A 124 7.97 -4.16 -4.91
C SER A 124 7.71 -2.68 -5.07
N THR A 125 7.91 -1.93 -3.99
CA THR A 125 8.04 -0.47 -4.00
C THR A 125 9.51 -0.03 -4.08
N ALA A 126 10.41 -0.85 -3.53
CA ALA A 126 11.86 -0.68 -3.58
C ALA A 126 12.54 -2.01 -3.82
N GLY A 127 13.59 -2.01 -4.66
CA GLY A 127 14.36 -3.20 -5.01
C GLY A 127 13.72 -4.05 -6.11
N SER A 128 14.55 -4.87 -6.76
CA SER A 128 14.14 -5.74 -7.87
C SER A 128 13.15 -6.82 -7.43
N SER A 129 12.29 -7.26 -8.37
CA SER A 129 11.35 -8.36 -8.19
C SER A 129 12.08 -9.71 -8.29
N THR A 130 12.81 -10.06 -7.24
CA THR A 130 13.57 -11.31 -7.13
C THR A 130 13.32 -12.01 -5.80
N ARG A 131 13.57 -13.33 -5.77
CA ARG A 131 13.37 -14.15 -4.58
C ARG A 131 14.24 -13.71 -3.39
N GLU A 132 15.42 -13.17 -3.65
CA GLU A 132 16.35 -12.65 -2.64
C GLU A 132 15.68 -11.51 -1.84
N ASN A 133 14.93 -10.66 -2.53
CA ASN A 133 14.21 -9.52 -1.97
C ASN A 133 12.88 -9.89 -1.29
N ALA A 134 12.43 -11.16 -1.39
CA ALA A 134 11.27 -11.62 -0.65
C ALA A 134 11.56 -11.62 0.86
N GLN A 135 10.54 -11.28 1.65
CA GLN A 135 10.60 -11.24 3.11
C GLN A 135 9.79 -12.41 3.71
N PRO A 136 10.01 -12.81 4.99
CA PRO A 136 10.89 -12.18 5.99
C PRO A 136 12.37 -12.31 5.67
N LEU A 137 13.14 -11.32 6.14
CA LEU A 137 14.61 -11.44 6.18
C LEU A 137 15.01 -12.20 7.43
N VAL A 138 15.84 -13.22 7.27
CA VAL A 138 16.39 -14.01 8.38
C VAL A 138 17.89 -13.83 8.42
N LEU A 139 18.38 -13.26 9.50
CA LEU A 139 19.80 -12.96 9.71
C LEU A 139 20.33 -13.68 10.94
N ASN A 140 21.47 -14.35 10.77
CA ASN A 140 22.22 -14.95 11.86
C ASN A 140 23.40 -14.04 12.24
N TYR A 141 23.50 -13.73 13.52
CA TYR A 141 24.57 -12.88 14.03
C TYR A 141 24.98 -13.31 15.45
N VAL A 142 25.99 -12.67 16.03
CA VAL A 142 26.62 -13.09 17.31
C VAL A 142 25.64 -13.18 18.50
N LYS A 143 24.49 -12.52 18.47
CA LYS A 143 23.48 -12.58 19.55
C LYS A 143 22.34 -13.56 19.26
N GLY A 144 22.37 -14.27 18.15
CA GLY A 144 21.35 -15.25 17.75
C GLY A 144 20.81 -15.00 16.36
N THR A 145 19.55 -15.32 16.16
CA THR A 145 18.85 -15.14 14.89
C THR A 145 17.82 -14.03 15.03
N LEU A 146 17.63 -13.26 13.97
CA LEU A 146 16.59 -12.25 13.81
C LEU A 146 15.81 -12.61 12.54
N ALA A 147 14.48 -12.67 12.64
CA ALA A 147 13.61 -12.66 11.47
C ALA A 147 12.78 -11.36 11.46
N MET A 148 12.64 -10.73 10.30
CA MET A 148 11.98 -9.42 10.21
C MET A 148 11.13 -9.29 8.96
N ALA A 149 9.93 -8.76 9.12
CA ALA A 149 9.03 -8.30 8.06
C ALA A 149 8.84 -6.78 8.15
N HIS A 150 8.86 -6.11 7.02
CA HIS A 150 8.75 -4.66 6.89
C HIS A 150 7.72 -4.28 5.82
N ASN A 151 6.80 -3.41 6.18
CA ASN A 151 5.92 -2.68 5.26
C ASN A 151 6.25 -1.19 5.34
N GLY A 152 6.66 -0.61 4.22
CA GLY A 152 6.99 0.80 4.13
C GLY A 152 8.12 1.11 3.15
N ASN A 153 8.67 2.32 3.26
CA ASN A 153 9.80 2.77 2.46
C ASN A 153 10.61 3.83 3.21
N LEU A 154 11.92 3.64 3.28
CA LEU A 154 12.84 4.58 3.92
C LEU A 154 13.39 5.57 2.90
N ILE A 155 13.26 6.86 3.22
CA ILE A 155 13.82 7.94 2.38
C ILE A 155 15.33 8.15 2.59
N ASN A 156 15.91 7.60 3.68
CA ASN A 156 17.35 7.67 3.97
C ASN A 156 18.05 6.30 3.89
N ALA A 157 17.45 5.33 3.20
CA ALA A 157 18.01 3.98 3.08
C ALA A 157 19.42 3.98 2.45
N LYS A 158 19.66 4.85 1.45
CA LYS A 158 20.93 4.95 0.74
C LYS A 158 22.07 5.44 1.66
N GLU A 159 21.79 6.46 2.45
CA GLU A 159 22.77 7.00 3.41
C GLU A 159 23.11 5.97 4.49
N LEU A 160 22.07 5.36 5.06
CA LEU A 160 22.25 4.34 6.09
C LEU A 160 22.98 3.10 5.55
N ARG A 161 22.69 2.69 4.31
CA ARG A 161 23.40 1.59 3.65
C ARG A 161 24.89 1.90 3.48
N LYS A 162 25.23 3.08 2.95
CA LYS A 162 26.63 3.51 2.79
C LYS A 162 27.35 3.54 4.13
N GLU A 163 26.75 4.04 5.20
CA GLU A 163 27.33 4.02 6.55
C GLU A 163 27.68 2.59 6.99
N LEU A 164 26.80 1.63 6.71
CA LEU A 164 27.01 0.22 7.07
C LEU A 164 28.11 -0.41 6.20
N GLU A 165 28.12 -0.17 4.89
CA GLU A 165 29.12 -0.69 3.95
C GLU A 165 30.54 -0.19 4.29
N TYR A 166 30.70 1.08 4.67
CA TYR A 166 31.98 1.61 5.15
C TYR A 166 32.49 0.94 6.44
N THR A 167 31.61 0.29 7.20
CA THR A 167 31.98 -0.49 8.39
C THR A 167 32.04 -2.00 8.12
N GLY A 168 31.98 -2.42 6.86
CA GLY A 168 32.19 -3.79 6.42
C GLY A 168 30.91 -4.64 6.30
N ALA A 169 29.71 -4.03 6.29
CA ALA A 169 28.48 -4.76 6.03
C ALA A 169 28.44 -5.25 4.56
N ILE A 170 28.03 -6.50 4.37
CA ILE A 170 27.88 -7.13 3.05
C ILE A 170 26.40 -7.41 2.83
N PHE A 171 25.77 -6.66 1.94
CA PHE A 171 24.36 -6.78 1.64
C PHE A 171 24.09 -7.89 0.62
N GLN A 172 23.01 -8.64 0.84
CA GLN A 172 22.55 -9.72 -0.03
C GLN A 172 21.39 -9.28 -0.93
N THR A 173 20.69 -8.22 -0.52
CA THR A 173 19.49 -7.72 -1.18
C THR A 173 19.64 -6.26 -1.59
N THR A 174 18.68 -5.76 -2.37
CA THR A 174 18.62 -4.35 -2.79
C THR A 174 17.54 -3.57 -2.03
N ILE A 175 16.83 -4.20 -1.06
CA ILE A 175 15.74 -3.59 -0.32
C ILE A 175 16.23 -2.83 0.92
N ASP A 176 15.50 -1.79 1.29
CA ASP A 176 15.72 -0.99 2.49
C ASP A 176 15.53 -1.79 3.78
N SER A 177 14.70 -2.83 3.75
CA SER A 177 14.46 -3.72 4.89
C SER A 177 15.74 -4.40 5.39
N GLU A 178 16.70 -4.73 4.51
CA GLU A 178 17.98 -5.28 4.92
C GLU A 178 18.83 -4.24 5.66
N VAL A 179 18.73 -2.96 5.28
CA VAL A 179 19.38 -1.85 5.99
C VAL A 179 18.83 -1.75 7.42
N ILE A 180 17.51 -1.85 7.59
CA ILE A 180 16.86 -1.86 8.90
C ILE A 180 17.40 -3.03 9.74
N ALA A 181 17.41 -4.24 9.19
CA ALA A 181 17.85 -5.44 9.88
C ALA A 181 19.31 -5.36 10.34
N TYR A 182 20.20 -4.82 9.51
CA TYR A 182 21.60 -4.56 9.87
C TYR A 182 21.72 -3.51 10.98
N HIS A 183 20.95 -2.43 10.95
CA HIS A 183 20.94 -1.44 12.04
C HIS A 183 20.46 -2.05 13.35
N ILE A 184 19.42 -2.87 13.34
CA ILE A 184 18.95 -3.59 14.53
C ILE A 184 20.08 -4.51 15.07
N ALA A 185 20.72 -5.30 14.21
CA ALA A 185 21.80 -6.18 14.59
C ALA A 185 23.00 -5.41 15.19
N ARG A 186 23.37 -4.25 14.60
CA ARG A 186 24.43 -3.37 15.09
C ARG A 186 24.09 -2.76 16.44
N GLU A 187 22.89 -2.20 16.59
CA GLU A 187 22.43 -1.64 17.87
C GLU A 187 22.35 -2.72 18.95
N ARG A 188 22.01 -3.97 18.60
CA ARG A 188 21.95 -5.08 19.57
C ARG A 188 23.30 -5.41 20.22
N LEU A 189 24.40 -5.08 19.59
CA LEU A 189 25.74 -5.26 20.20
C LEU A 189 25.93 -4.36 21.42
N ASN A 190 25.30 -3.17 21.41
CA ASN A 190 25.44 -2.13 22.43
C ASN A 190 24.19 -1.98 23.32
N SER A 191 23.13 -2.76 23.06
CA SER A 191 21.88 -2.74 23.83
C SER A 191 21.78 -3.95 24.76
N LYS A 192 21.14 -3.76 25.90
CA LYS A 192 20.91 -4.86 26.86
C LYS A 192 19.88 -5.87 26.32
N THR A 193 18.87 -5.38 25.61
CA THR A 193 17.74 -6.17 25.13
C THR A 193 17.51 -6.00 23.62
N ALA A 194 16.72 -6.90 23.01
CA ALA A 194 16.41 -6.84 21.59
C ALA A 194 15.47 -5.65 21.27
N GLU A 195 14.46 -5.40 22.11
CA GLU A 195 13.52 -4.30 21.97
C GLU A 195 14.22 -2.92 22.05
N GLU A 196 15.21 -2.78 22.97
CA GLU A 196 16.03 -1.58 23.01
C GLU A 196 16.82 -1.37 21.71
N ALA A 197 17.32 -2.45 21.11
CA ALA A 197 18.04 -2.38 19.85
C ALA A 197 17.11 -1.99 18.68
N VAL A 198 15.90 -2.56 18.62
CA VAL A 198 14.88 -2.17 17.63
C VAL A 198 14.55 -0.69 17.76
N ARG A 199 14.23 -0.20 18.98
CA ARG A 199 13.93 1.21 19.22
C ARG A 199 15.08 2.13 18.79
N ARG A 200 16.34 1.81 19.17
CA ARG A 200 17.51 2.61 18.78
C ARG A 200 17.74 2.62 17.27
N ALA A 201 17.53 1.50 16.61
CA ALA A 201 17.57 1.44 15.16
C ALA A 201 16.49 2.32 14.54
N CYS A 202 15.24 2.21 15.01
CA CYS A 202 14.11 3.01 14.53
C CYS A 202 14.34 4.51 14.66
N GLN A 203 15.05 4.98 15.69
CA GLN A 203 15.40 6.40 15.85
C GLN A 203 16.29 6.98 14.73
N LYS A 204 16.96 6.11 13.93
CA LYS A 204 17.79 6.51 12.79
C LYS A 204 17.02 6.49 11.47
N LEU A 205 15.89 5.79 11.43
CA LEU A 205 15.11 5.61 10.22
C LEU A 205 14.32 6.89 9.91
N LYS A 206 14.31 7.27 8.64
CA LYS A 206 13.44 8.31 8.09
C LYS A 206 12.59 7.70 6.99
N GLY A 207 11.28 7.88 7.06
CA GLY A 207 10.33 7.30 6.12
C GLY A 207 9.18 6.60 6.83
N ALA A 208 8.45 5.80 6.09
CA ALA A 208 7.34 5.00 6.59
C ALA A 208 7.80 3.59 6.91
N TYR A 209 7.38 3.07 8.06
CA TYR A 209 7.61 1.66 8.39
C TYR A 209 6.60 1.10 9.39
N ALA A 210 6.17 -0.11 9.13
CA ALA A 210 5.58 -1.02 10.09
C ALA A 210 6.44 -2.29 10.12
N LEU A 211 7.05 -2.57 11.27
CA LEU A 211 8.01 -3.66 11.45
C LEU A 211 7.42 -4.72 12.35
N VAL A 212 7.64 -5.98 11.97
CA VAL A 212 7.43 -7.14 12.86
C VAL A 212 8.74 -7.91 12.91
N VAL A 213 9.27 -8.08 14.12
CA VAL A 213 10.59 -8.64 14.37
C VAL A 213 10.46 -9.81 15.33
N GLU A 214 10.88 -10.97 14.87
CA GLU A 214 11.06 -12.15 15.70
C GLU A 214 12.52 -12.21 16.19
N SER A 215 12.69 -12.30 17.47
CA SER A 215 13.94 -12.66 18.14
C SER A 215 13.71 -14.00 18.88
N PRO A 216 14.73 -14.75 19.34
CA PRO A 216 14.55 -16.13 19.78
C PRO A 216 13.46 -16.41 20.83
N ARG A 217 12.95 -15.41 21.53
CA ARG A 217 11.88 -15.56 22.56
C ARG A 217 11.00 -14.32 22.68
N LYS A 218 11.00 -13.46 21.69
CA LYS A 218 10.24 -12.21 21.73
C LYS A 218 9.69 -11.90 20.35
N LEU A 219 8.43 -11.53 20.32
CA LEU A 219 7.85 -10.85 19.17
C LEU A 219 7.85 -9.34 19.45
N ILE A 220 8.47 -8.57 18.57
CA ILE A 220 8.60 -7.13 18.70
C ILE A 220 7.95 -6.51 17.48
N ALA A 221 7.19 -5.43 17.68
CA ALA A 221 6.68 -4.66 16.55
C ALA A 221 6.95 -3.17 16.76
N ALA A 222 7.16 -2.45 15.67
CA ALA A 222 7.38 -1.01 15.71
C ALA A 222 6.62 -0.33 14.58
N ARG A 223 5.97 0.79 14.90
CA ARG A 223 5.30 1.65 13.94
C ARG A 223 6.02 2.99 13.84
N ASP A 224 6.14 3.54 12.63
CA ASP A 224 6.82 4.82 12.43
C ASP A 224 6.16 5.96 13.22
N PRO A 225 6.91 7.02 13.59
CA PRO A 225 6.41 8.11 14.45
C PRO A 225 5.26 8.93 13.84
N PHE A 226 5.09 8.91 12.52
CA PHE A 226 3.98 9.57 11.85
C PHE A 226 2.74 8.67 11.74
N GLY A 227 2.94 7.34 11.82
CA GLY A 227 1.88 6.35 11.66
C GLY A 227 1.45 6.16 10.22
N PHE A 228 2.36 6.35 9.25
CA PHE A 228 2.04 6.22 7.82
C PHE A 228 1.38 4.89 7.49
N LYS A 229 1.96 3.79 8.00
CA LYS A 229 1.46 2.44 7.75
C LYS A 229 0.65 1.92 8.93
N PRO A 230 -0.46 1.20 8.67
CA PRO A 230 -1.27 0.61 9.72
C PRO A 230 -0.57 -0.58 10.37
N LEU A 231 -0.83 -0.77 11.66
CA LEU A 231 -0.38 -1.93 12.42
C LEU A 231 -1.29 -2.09 13.64
N CYS A 232 -1.81 -3.30 13.88
CA CYS A 232 -2.70 -3.57 14.99
C CYS A 232 -2.34 -4.86 15.73
N ILE A 233 -2.89 -5.00 16.93
CA ILE A 233 -2.72 -6.16 17.82
C ILE A 233 -4.05 -6.88 17.92
N GLY A 234 -3.99 -8.21 17.81
CA GLY A 234 -5.09 -9.11 18.13
C GLY A 234 -4.67 -10.15 19.15
N LYS A 235 -5.66 -10.85 19.69
CA LYS A 235 -5.48 -11.96 20.60
C LYS A 235 -6.41 -13.12 20.21
N ARG A 236 -5.89 -14.34 20.24
CA ARG A 236 -6.66 -15.57 20.10
C ARG A 236 -6.17 -16.59 21.13
N ASP A 237 -7.05 -16.97 22.04
CA ASP A 237 -6.69 -17.83 23.19
C ASP A 237 -5.51 -17.22 23.97
N ASN A 238 -4.38 -17.91 24.06
CA ASN A 238 -3.16 -17.42 24.71
C ASN A 238 -2.09 -16.93 23.71
N ALA A 239 -2.49 -16.69 22.46
CA ALA A 239 -1.61 -16.18 21.41
C ALA A 239 -1.87 -14.70 21.15
N TYR A 240 -0.81 -13.93 20.96
CA TYR A 240 -0.84 -12.55 20.49
C TYR A 240 -0.45 -12.48 19.02
N ILE A 241 -1.17 -11.64 18.29
CA ILE A 241 -1.01 -11.40 16.86
C ILE A 241 -0.70 -9.94 16.62
N VAL A 242 0.22 -9.67 15.70
CA VAL A 242 0.48 -8.33 15.15
C VAL A 242 0.28 -8.40 13.65
N THR A 243 -0.52 -7.50 13.07
CA THR A 243 -0.82 -7.52 11.63
C THR A 243 -1.06 -6.12 11.08
N SER A 244 -0.90 -5.97 9.77
CA SER A 244 -1.16 -4.71 9.06
C SER A 244 -2.61 -4.28 9.13
N GLU A 245 -3.57 -5.22 9.06
CA GLU A 245 -5.00 -4.91 9.01
C GLU A 245 -5.84 -5.84 9.90
N THR A 246 -6.96 -5.31 10.40
CA THR A 246 -7.91 -6.06 11.24
C THR A 246 -8.61 -7.19 10.49
N CYS A 247 -8.80 -7.10 9.18
CA CYS A 247 -9.38 -8.18 8.38
C CYS A 247 -8.60 -9.50 8.47
N ALA A 248 -7.29 -9.43 8.77
CA ALA A 248 -6.49 -10.63 9.00
C ALA A 248 -6.81 -11.27 10.36
N LEU A 249 -7.16 -10.47 11.38
CA LEU A 249 -7.62 -10.95 12.68
C LEU A 249 -8.96 -11.69 12.54
N ASP A 250 -9.91 -11.07 11.83
CA ASP A 250 -11.23 -11.66 11.57
C ASP A 250 -11.11 -13.00 10.86
N THR A 251 -10.23 -13.08 9.85
CA THR A 251 -10.00 -14.31 9.08
C THR A 251 -9.51 -15.47 9.92
N ILE A 252 -8.70 -15.21 10.95
CA ILE A 252 -8.15 -16.25 11.83
C ILE A 252 -8.95 -16.43 13.14
N GLY A 253 -10.06 -15.71 13.30
CA GLY A 253 -10.89 -15.75 14.51
C GLY A 253 -10.20 -15.16 15.74
N ALA A 254 -9.36 -14.15 15.57
CA ALA A 254 -8.71 -13.41 16.66
C ALA A 254 -9.51 -12.16 17.02
N GLU A 255 -9.56 -11.84 18.30
CA GLU A 255 -10.15 -10.61 18.80
C GLU A 255 -9.21 -9.44 18.59
N PHE A 256 -9.71 -8.30 18.09
CA PHE A 256 -8.98 -7.04 18.02
C PHE A 256 -8.73 -6.50 19.42
N VAL A 257 -7.48 -6.18 19.74
CA VAL A 257 -7.11 -5.58 21.02
C VAL A 257 -7.01 -4.07 20.89
N ARG A 258 -6.15 -3.58 19.99
CA ARG A 258 -5.98 -2.16 19.67
C ARG A 258 -5.06 -1.96 18.46
N ASP A 259 -5.07 -0.78 17.93
CA ASP A 259 -4.01 -0.33 17.01
C ASP A 259 -2.69 -0.13 17.77
N ILE A 260 -1.55 -0.26 17.08
CA ILE A 260 -0.24 0.16 17.58
C ILE A 260 -0.10 1.65 17.28
N GLU A 261 0.18 2.42 18.31
CA GLU A 261 0.25 3.88 18.19
C GLU A 261 1.44 4.34 17.32
N PRO A 262 1.33 5.49 16.63
CA PRO A 262 2.45 6.07 15.92
C PRO A 262 3.65 6.32 16.84
N GLY A 263 4.82 5.76 16.46
CA GLY A 263 6.06 5.84 17.24
C GLY A 263 6.16 4.83 18.39
N GLU A 264 5.22 3.90 18.48
CA GLU A 264 5.24 2.85 19.49
C GLU A 264 6.13 1.67 19.07
N VAL A 265 6.88 1.16 20.04
CA VAL A 265 7.54 -0.16 19.97
C VAL A 265 6.92 -1.07 21.02
N ILE A 266 6.30 -2.15 20.59
CA ILE A 266 5.77 -3.16 21.49
C ILE A 266 6.68 -4.38 21.57
N THR A 267 6.66 -5.03 22.72
CA THR A 267 7.34 -6.30 22.97
C THR A 267 6.36 -7.28 23.57
N ILE A 268 6.26 -8.46 22.99
CA ILE A 268 5.36 -9.52 23.42
C ILE A 268 6.21 -10.70 23.95
N THR A 269 5.97 -11.05 25.22
CA THR A 269 6.63 -12.16 25.90
C THR A 269 5.64 -12.90 26.81
N PRO A 270 5.86 -14.21 27.10
CA PRO A 270 4.99 -14.96 28.01
C PRO A 270 4.96 -14.38 29.42
N GLU A 271 6.10 -13.84 29.90
CA GLU A 271 6.25 -13.35 31.29
C GLU A 271 5.51 -12.03 31.53
N LYS A 272 5.40 -11.18 30.52
CA LYS A 272 4.91 -9.80 30.69
C LYS A 272 3.71 -9.46 29.79
N GLY A 273 3.35 -10.36 28.88
CA GLY A 273 2.35 -10.06 27.86
C GLY A 273 2.87 -8.99 26.91
N ILE A 274 2.15 -7.88 26.76
CA ILE A 274 2.51 -6.75 25.90
C ILE A 274 3.15 -5.65 26.76
N GLU A 275 4.37 -5.26 26.41
CA GLU A 275 5.04 -4.07 26.92
C GLU A 275 5.13 -3.03 25.81
N SER A 276 4.90 -1.76 26.13
CA SER A 276 4.89 -0.63 25.20
C SER A 276 6.00 0.37 25.53
N ASP A 277 6.70 0.85 24.52
CA ASP A 277 7.67 1.96 24.60
C ASP A 277 7.26 3.06 23.61
N MET A 278 6.86 4.20 24.14
CA MET A 278 6.38 5.39 23.41
C MET A 278 7.48 6.46 23.24
N THR A 279 8.75 6.11 23.44
CA THR A 279 9.86 7.10 23.40
C THR A 279 9.99 7.81 22.04
N MET A 280 9.50 7.21 20.95
CA MET A 280 9.55 7.81 19.62
C MET A 280 8.25 8.52 19.21
N ALA A 281 7.22 8.50 20.04
CA ALA A 281 5.93 9.10 19.72
C ALA A 281 6.05 10.62 19.48
N LEU A 282 5.40 11.08 18.42
CA LEU A 282 5.24 12.50 18.15
C LEU A 282 3.93 13.01 18.77
N ALA A 283 3.86 14.32 18.98
CA ALA A 283 2.59 14.96 19.34
C ALA A 283 1.53 14.68 18.25
N PRO A 284 0.25 14.47 18.63
CA PRO A 284 -0.79 14.03 17.71
C PRO A 284 -0.90 14.87 16.42
N GLU A 285 -0.73 16.18 16.52
CA GLU A 285 -0.80 17.12 15.40
C GLU A 285 0.35 16.98 14.38
N LYS A 286 1.41 16.26 14.73
CA LYS A 286 2.54 15.93 13.86
C LYS A 286 2.42 14.56 13.20
N GLN A 287 1.45 13.74 13.62
CA GLN A 287 1.19 12.45 13.02
C GLN A 287 0.58 12.62 11.63
N ALA A 288 0.68 11.60 10.78
CA ALA A 288 0.26 11.73 9.38
C ALA A 288 0.05 10.36 8.71
N ARG A 289 -1.07 9.72 9.03
CA ARG A 289 -1.47 8.44 8.43
C ARG A 289 -1.63 8.57 6.94
N CYS A 290 -1.25 7.55 6.17
CA CYS A 290 -1.48 7.58 4.74
C CYS A 290 -2.99 7.59 4.44
N VAL A 291 -3.50 8.66 3.84
CA VAL A 291 -4.92 8.74 3.49
C VAL A 291 -5.32 7.69 2.45
N PHE A 292 -4.36 7.25 1.64
CA PHE A 292 -4.61 6.29 0.58
C PHE A 292 -4.90 4.87 1.10
N GLU A 293 -4.54 4.57 2.34
CA GLU A 293 -5.00 3.36 3.03
C GLU A 293 -6.54 3.31 3.10
N TYR A 294 -7.20 4.43 3.39
CA TYR A 294 -8.66 4.51 3.45
C TYR A 294 -9.29 4.57 2.05
N ILE A 295 -8.64 5.18 1.08
CA ILE A 295 -9.16 5.32 -0.28
C ILE A 295 -9.08 3.99 -1.03
N TYR A 296 -7.92 3.31 -0.97
CA TYR A 296 -7.64 2.18 -1.86
C TYR A 296 -7.03 0.95 -1.17
N PHE A 297 -5.90 1.06 -0.43
CA PHE A 297 -5.10 -0.11 -0.08
C PHE A 297 -5.79 -1.07 0.87
N ALA A 298 -6.32 -0.57 1.99
CA ALA A 298 -6.92 -1.44 2.99
C ALA A 298 -8.22 -2.08 2.46
N ARG A 299 -8.50 -3.29 2.93
CA ARG A 299 -9.78 -3.93 2.64
C ARG A 299 -10.93 -3.15 3.28
N PRO A 300 -12.11 -3.10 2.63
CA PRO A 300 -13.26 -2.36 3.18
C PRO A 300 -13.70 -2.83 4.56
N ASP A 301 -13.50 -4.11 4.88
CA ASP A 301 -13.83 -4.72 6.17
C ASP A 301 -12.79 -4.44 7.27
N SER A 302 -11.73 -3.69 6.97
CA SER A 302 -10.72 -3.28 7.95
C SER A 302 -11.10 -2.00 8.70
N HIS A 303 -10.59 -1.90 9.94
CA HIS A 303 -10.53 -0.66 10.72
C HIS A 303 -9.06 -0.27 10.90
N ILE A 304 -8.76 1.02 10.77
CA ILE A 304 -7.43 1.57 10.96
C ILE A 304 -7.53 2.79 11.88
N ASP A 305 -6.78 2.79 12.97
CA ASP A 305 -6.78 3.87 13.97
C ASP A 305 -8.21 4.27 14.40
N GLY A 306 -9.07 3.25 14.61
CA GLY A 306 -10.47 3.40 15.04
C GLY A 306 -11.45 3.76 13.93
N VAL A 307 -11.01 4.03 12.71
CA VAL A 307 -11.88 4.44 11.59
C VAL A 307 -12.13 3.26 10.63
N SER A 308 -13.42 3.04 10.32
CA SER A 308 -13.83 2.03 9.33
C SER A 308 -13.48 2.47 7.91
N VAL A 309 -12.71 1.64 7.20
CA VAL A 309 -12.38 1.86 5.78
C VAL A 309 -13.62 1.90 4.91
N TYR A 310 -14.58 1.00 5.14
CA TYR A 310 -15.86 1.00 4.42
C TYR A 310 -16.63 2.31 4.61
N SER A 311 -16.78 2.75 5.87
CA SER A 311 -17.50 4.00 6.18
C SER A 311 -16.82 5.22 5.54
N SER A 312 -15.49 5.26 5.52
CA SER A 312 -14.72 6.32 4.85
C SER A 312 -15.02 6.38 3.35
N ARG A 313 -15.06 5.23 2.67
CA ARG A 313 -15.39 5.17 1.23
C ARG A 313 -16.83 5.55 0.95
N ILE A 314 -17.79 5.15 1.80
CA ILE A 314 -19.18 5.62 1.70
C ILE A 314 -19.26 7.15 1.83
N LYS A 315 -18.57 7.74 2.82
CA LYS A 315 -18.50 9.21 2.99
C LYS A 315 -17.92 9.90 1.76
N ALA A 316 -16.82 9.36 1.20
CA ALA A 316 -16.22 9.88 -0.04
C ALA A 316 -17.24 9.94 -1.20
N GLY A 317 -18.02 8.88 -1.37
CA GLY A 317 -19.08 8.84 -2.38
C GLY A 317 -20.19 9.86 -2.16
N ARG A 318 -20.61 10.06 -0.92
CA ARG A 318 -21.61 11.10 -0.58
C ARG A 318 -21.08 12.50 -0.90
N PHE A 319 -19.84 12.81 -0.50
CA PHE A 319 -19.22 14.10 -0.80
C PHE A 319 -19.09 14.34 -2.31
N LEU A 320 -18.76 13.30 -3.08
CA LEU A 320 -18.73 13.40 -4.55
C LEU A 320 -20.11 13.74 -5.13
N ALA A 321 -21.19 13.19 -4.58
CA ALA A 321 -22.54 13.53 -5.03
C ALA A 321 -22.94 14.97 -4.68
N MET A 322 -22.54 15.46 -3.51
CA MET A 322 -22.78 16.85 -3.08
C MET A 322 -21.99 17.84 -3.93
N ASP A 323 -20.70 17.55 -4.17
CA ASP A 323 -19.78 18.50 -4.81
C ASP A 323 -19.84 18.42 -6.34
N SER A 324 -20.29 17.32 -6.91
CA SER A 324 -20.37 17.07 -8.36
C SER A 324 -21.66 16.36 -8.77
N PRO A 325 -22.84 16.98 -8.54
CA PRO A 325 -24.11 16.41 -8.92
C PRO A 325 -24.25 16.27 -10.44
N VAL A 326 -25.04 15.30 -10.89
CA VAL A 326 -25.35 15.08 -12.30
C VAL A 326 -26.70 14.36 -12.44
N GLU A 327 -27.38 14.57 -13.54
CA GLU A 327 -28.54 13.76 -13.92
C GLU A 327 -28.05 12.49 -14.64
N ALA A 328 -28.37 11.33 -14.09
CA ALA A 328 -27.99 10.05 -14.67
C ALA A 328 -29.02 8.95 -14.29
N ASP A 329 -28.92 7.80 -14.94
CA ASP A 329 -29.88 6.72 -14.79
C ASP A 329 -29.38 5.60 -13.88
N ILE A 330 -28.06 5.52 -13.67
CA ILE A 330 -27.43 4.49 -12.86
C ILE A 330 -26.08 4.96 -12.31
N VAL A 331 -25.77 4.61 -11.05
CA VAL A 331 -24.44 4.72 -10.44
C VAL A 331 -23.82 3.34 -10.33
N THR A 332 -22.56 3.21 -10.71
CA THR A 332 -21.81 1.96 -10.62
C THR A 332 -20.37 2.22 -10.14
N GLY A 333 -19.80 1.28 -9.41
CA GLY A 333 -18.39 1.31 -9.01
C GLY A 333 -17.51 0.48 -9.95
N VAL A 334 -16.29 0.93 -10.18
CA VAL A 334 -15.24 0.06 -10.74
C VAL A 334 -14.83 -0.93 -9.64
N PRO A 335 -14.99 -2.24 -9.85
CA PRO A 335 -14.76 -3.20 -8.79
C PRO A 335 -13.23 -3.42 -8.55
N GLU A 336 -12.81 -3.55 -7.28
CA GLU A 336 -13.71 -3.54 -6.11
C GLU A 336 -13.63 -2.23 -5.31
N SER A 337 -12.59 -1.43 -5.53
CA SER A 337 -12.30 -0.19 -4.79
C SER A 337 -13.40 0.86 -4.88
N GLY A 338 -13.98 1.04 -6.08
CA GLY A 338 -15.03 2.02 -6.33
C GLY A 338 -16.41 1.66 -5.78
N ASN A 339 -16.67 0.41 -5.40
CA ASN A 339 -18.04 -0.07 -5.07
C ASN A 339 -18.65 0.64 -3.86
N ALA A 340 -17.89 0.80 -2.77
CA ALA A 340 -18.39 1.44 -1.56
C ALA A 340 -18.68 2.94 -1.79
N ALA A 341 -17.78 3.64 -2.51
CA ALA A 341 -17.98 5.04 -2.86
C ALA A 341 -19.17 5.20 -3.83
N ALA A 342 -19.38 4.27 -4.77
CA ALA A 342 -20.53 4.28 -5.65
C ALA A 342 -21.86 4.11 -4.88
N LEU A 343 -21.89 3.23 -3.88
CA LEU A 343 -23.04 3.12 -3.00
C LEU A 343 -23.29 4.42 -2.22
N GLY A 344 -22.23 5.06 -1.70
CA GLY A 344 -22.31 6.35 -1.01
C GLY A 344 -22.86 7.46 -1.92
N TYR A 345 -22.39 7.52 -3.17
CA TYR A 345 -22.88 8.46 -4.19
C TYR A 345 -24.37 8.24 -4.49
N SER A 346 -24.78 6.99 -4.67
CA SER A 346 -26.19 6.62 -4.91
C SER A 346 -27.10 7.02 -3.76
N LEU A 347 -26.69 6.74 -2.52
CA LEU A 347 -27.46 7.08 -1.32
C LEU A 347 -27.68 8.60 -1.18
N GLU A 348 -26.73 9.42 -1.59
CA GLU A 348 -26.80 10.88 -1.49
C GLU A 348 -27.53 11.50 -2.67
N SER A 349 -27.24 11.05 -3.90
CA SER A 349 -27.82 11.61 -5.13
C SER A 349 -29.24 11.13 -5.42
N GLY A 350 -29.66 9.99 -4.84
CA GLY A 350 -30.92 9.31 -5.17
C GLY A 350 -30.90 8.57 -6.51
N ILE A 351 -29.81 8.60 -7.26
CA ILE A 351 -29.65 7.83 -8.50
C ILE A 351 -29.45 6.36 -8.14
N PRO A 352 -30.19 5.41 -8.76
CA PRO A 352 -30.11 4.00 -8.42
C PRO A 352 -28.69 3.41 -8.57
N TYR A 353 -28.22 2.68 -7.54
CA TYR A 353 -27.00 1.87 -7.64
C TYR A 353 -27.26 0.61 -8.47
N GLY A 354 -26.35 0.26 -9.35
CA GLY A 354 -26.40 -0.98 -10.12
C GLY A 354 -25.01 -1.50 -10.51
N THR A 355 -24.92 -2.81 -10.65
CA THR A 355 -23.69 -3.46 -11.08
C THR A 355 -23.58 -3.37 -12.59
N ALA A 356 -22.63 -2.57 -13.10
CA ALA A 356 -22.32 -2.51 -14.52
C ALA A 356 -21.09 -3.34 -14.91
N PHE A 357 -20.28 -3.76 -13.96
CA PHE A 357 -19.07 -4.51 -14.17
C PHE A 357 -19.09 -5.87 -13.46
N VAL A 358 -18.53 -6.88 -14.13
CA VAL A 358 -18.24 -8.19 -13.52
C VAL A 358 -16.74 -8.44 -13.61
N LYS A 359 -16.12 -8.63 -12.43
CA LYS A 359 -14.74 -9.05 -12.33
C LYS A 359 -14.64 -10.57 -12.38
N ASN A 360 -13.78 -11.10 -13.25
CA ASN A 360 -13.52 -12.52 -13.30
C ASN A 360 -12.60 -12.92 -12.14
N GLY A 361 -13.16 -13.46 -11.06
CA GLY A 361 -12.42 -13.89 -9.86
C GLY A 361 -11.52 -15.10 -10.08
N TYR A 362 -11.67 -15.83 -11.18
CA TYR A 362 -10.83 -16.99 -11.51
C TYR A 362 -9.56 -16.63 -12.28
N VAL A 363 -9.47 -15.39 -12.77
CA VAL A 363 -8.25 -14.89 -13.41
C VAL A 363 -7.45 -14.17 -12.35
N GLY A 364 -6.43 -14.84 -11.81
CA GLY A 364 -5.43 -14.21 -10.97
C GLY A 364 -4.76 -13.05 -11.71
N ARG A 365 -4.08 -12.14 -10.99
CA ARG A 365 -3.19 -11.16 -11.63
C ARG A 365 -2.07 -11.93 -12.31
N THR A 366 -2.30 -12.31 -13.55
CA THR A 366 -1.34 -13.10 -14.35
C THR A 366 -0.16 -12.20 -14.66
N PHE A 367 0.93 -12.50 -14.00
CA PHE A 367 2.21 -11.88 -14.21
C PHE A 367 2.75 -12.06 -15.62
N ILE A 368 3.32 -10.97 -16.14
CA ILE A 368 4.38 -10.92 -17.13
C ILE A 368 4.28 -11.99 -18.22
N LYS A 369 3.40 -11.76 -19.18
CA LYS A 369 3.61 -12.31 -20.52
C LYS A 369 4.44 -11.30 -21.33
N PRO A 370 5.54 -11.72 -21.97
CA PRO A 370 6.51 -10.81 -22.61
C PRO A 370 6.03 -10.09 -23.87
N LYS A 371 4.79 -10.30 -24.35
CA LYS A 371 4.30 -9.72 -25.61
C LYS A 371 3.14 -8.74 -25.40
N GLN A 372 3.26 -7.58 -26.01
CA GLN A 372 2.35 -6.44 -25.95
C GLN A 372 0.90 -6.78 -26.34
N SER A 373 0.69 -7.60 -27.38
CA SER A 373 -0.65 -8.06 -27.82
C SER A 373 -1.39 -8.94 -26.78
N SER A 374 -0.68 -9.51 -25.79
CA SER A 374 -1.28 -10.30 -24.73
C SER A 374 -1.70 -9.48 -23.51
N ARG A 375 -1.29 -8.19 -23.42
CA ARG A 375 -1.62 -7.28 -22.30
C ARG A 375 -2.97 -6.60 -22.50
N GLU A 376 -3.32 -6.22 -23.71
CA GLU A 376 -4.66 -5.70 -24.04
C GLU A 376 -5.74 -6.77 -23.78
N SER A 377 -5.46 -8.02 -24.07
CA SER A 377 -6.34 -9.15 -23.76
C SER A 377 -6.51 -9.38 -22.25
N SER A 378 -5.53 -9.03 -21.41
CA SER A 378 -5.57 -9.37 -19.96
C SER A 378 -6.55 -8.53 -19.16
N VAL A 379 -6.80 -7.26 -19.51
CA VAL A 379 -7.84 -6.45 -18.84
C VAL A 379 -9.23 -6.86 -19.31
N GLN A 380 -9.43 -7.19 -20.60
CA GLN A 380 -10.71 -7.73 -21.09
C GLN A 380 -11.07 -9.07 -20.44
N ILE A 381 -10.06 -9.87 -20.07
CA ILE A 381 -10.30 -11.15 -19.38
C ILE A 381 -10.70 -10.92 -17.92
N LYS A 382 -10.26 -9.79 -17.29
CA LYS A 382 -10.50 -9.51 -15.88
C LYS A 382 -11.79 -8.76 -15.58
N LEU A 383 -12.19 -7.84 -16.45
CA LEU A 383 -13.34 -6.97 -16.25
C LEU A 383 -14.25 -6.96 -17.48
N ASN A 384 -15.51 -7.28 -17.29
CA ASN A 384 -16.53 -7.24 -18.34
C ASN A 384 -17.67 -6.29 -17.97
N VAL A 385 -18.23 -5.60 -18.99
CA VAL A 385 -19.40 -4.74 -18.81
C VAL A 385 -20.68 -5.57 -19.02
N LEU A 386 -21.65 -5.40 -18.11
CA LEU A 386 -23.00 -5.93 -18.25
C LEU A 386 -23.80 -5.01 -19.19
N LYS A 387 -23.89 -5.37 -20.46
CA LYS A 387 -24.54 -4.57 -21.51
C LYS A 387 -26.00 -4.23 -21.14
N GLU A 388 -26.75 -5.17 -20.58
CA GLU A 388 -28.14 -4.96 -20.15
C GLU A 388 -28.27 -3.88 -19.06
N ALA A 389 -27.23 -3.71 -18.24
CA ALA A 389 -27.24 -2.72 -17.16
C ALA A 389 -27.03 -1.28 -17.67
N VAL A 390 -26.29 -1.09 -18.80
CA VAL A 390 -25.80 0.23 -19.25
C VAL A 390 -26.37 0.69 -20.59
N LYS A 391 -26.91 -0.21 -21.41
CA LYS A 391 -27.40 0.13 -22.75
C LYS A 391 -28.50 1.19 -22.71
N GLY A 392 -28.29 2.29 -23.43
CA GLY A 392 -29.21 3.42 -23.53
C GLY A 392 -29.28 4.29 -22.26
N LYS A 393 -28.36 4.10 -21.29
CA LYS A 393 -28.34 4.84 -20.02
C LYS A 393 -27.20 5.85 -19.94
N ARG A 394 -27.41 6.91 -19.14
CA ARG A 394 -26.41 7.80 -18.63
C ARG A 394 -25.82 7.18 -17.36
N VAL A 395 -24.54 6.91 -17.35
CA VAL A 395 -23.85 6.13 -16.29
C VAL A 395 -22.96 7.03 -15.45
N VAL A 396 -23.12 7.05 -14.14
CA VAL A 396 -22.11 7.57 -13.22
C VAL A 396 -21.19 6.42 -12.82
N MET A 397 -19.95 6.50 -13.24
CA MET A 397 -18.89 5.54 -12.92
C MET A 397 -18.02 6.10 -11.80
N ILE A 398 -17.93 5.37 -10.68
CA ILE A 398 -17.08 5.75 -9.54
C ILE A 398 -15.84 4.88 -9.53
N ASP A 399 -14.66 5.52 -9.44
CA ASP A 399 -13.38 4.85 -9.25
C ASP A 399 -12.60 5.50 -8.10
N ASP A 400 -11.55 4.85 -7.60
CA ASP A 400 -10.74 5.39 -6.50
C ASP A 400 -9.78 6.50 -6.93
N SER A 401 -9.13 6.34 -8.08
CA SER A 401 -8.05 7.24 -8.52
C SER A 401 -7.79 7.17 -10.02
N ILE A 402 -7.14 8.21 -10.56
CA ILE A 402 -6.54 8.21 -11.91
C ILE A 402 -5.07 8.60 -11.77
N VAL A 403 -4.16 7.71 -12.17
CA VAL A 403 -2.71 7.95 -12.13
C VAL A 403 -2.19 8.38 -13.51
N ARG A 404 -2.23 7.48 -14.50
CA ARG A 404 -1.79 7.73 -15.89
C ARG A 404 -2.95 7.89 -16.88
N GLY A 405 -4.15 7.42 -16.54
CA GLY A 405 -5.39 7.56 -17.30
C GLY A 405 -5.68 6.46 -18.32
N THR A 406 -4.77 5.54 -18.59
CA THR A 406 -4.95 4.48 -19.59
C THR A 406 -6.05 3.49 -19.20
N THR A 407 -6.13 3.12 -17.93
CA THR A 407 -7.19 2.24 -17.39
C THR A 407 -8.55 2.93 -17.48
N SER A 408 -8.64 4.21 -17.07
CA SER A 408 -9.90 4.96 -17.09
C SER A 408 -10.42 5.19 -18.51
N ASP A 409 -9.55 5.56 -19.49
CA ASP A 409 -9.91 5.66 -20.91
C ASP A 409 -10.51 4.33 -21.41
N ARG A 410 -9.88 3.21 -21.06
CA ARG A 410 -10.36 1.90 -21.49
C ARG A 410 -11.71 1.54 -20.88
N ILE A 411 -11.91 1.78 -19.58
CA ILE A 411 -13.18 1.47 -18.89
C ILE A 411 -14.31 2.34 -19.47
N VAL A 412 -14.06 3.62 -19.71
CA VAL A 412 -15.03 4.53 -20.35
C VAL A 412 -15.38 4.01 -21.74
N ARG A 413 -14.41 3.59 -22.53
CA ARG A 413 -14.63 3.02 -23.87
C ARG A 413 -15.48 1.74 -23.80
N MET A 414 -15.19 0.84 -22.86
CA MET A 414 -15.98 -0.38 -22.66
C MET A 414 -17.45 -0.08 -22.35
N LEU A 415 -17.74 0.93 -21.52
CA LEU A 415 -19.12 1.36 -21.24
C LEU A 415 -19.81 1.90 -22.48
N ARG A 416 -19.11 2.69 -23.30
CA ARG A 416 -19.65 3.22 -24.56
C ARG A 416 -19.92 2.12 -25.60
N GLU A 417 -18.99 1.18 -25.74
CA GLU A 417 -19.16 0.00 -26.62
C GLU A 417 -20.33 -0.89 -26.16
N ALA A 418 -20.60 -0.91 -24.85
CA ALA A 418 -21.75 -1.60 -24.28
C ALA A 418 -23.07 -0.83 -24.48
N GLY A 419 -23.03 0.40 -25.01
CA GLY A 419 -24.19 1.20 -25.38
C GLY A 419 -24.61 2.26 -24.35
N ALA A 420 -23.75 2.65 -23.43
CA ALA A 420 -23.98 3.80 -22.57
C ALA A 420 -24.06 5.09 -23.42
N THR A 421 -25.07 5.94 -23.15
CA THR A 421 -25.28 7.20 -23.87
C THR A 421 -24.37 8.31 -23.34
N GLU A 422 -24.15 8.33 -22.02
CA GLU A 422 -23.23 9.23 -21.34
C GLU A 422 -22.45 8.47 -20.27
N VAL A 423 -21.19 8.88 -20.03
CA VAL A 423 -20.32 8.33 -18.97
C VAL A 423 -19.74 9.47 -18.15
N HIS A 424 -20.28 9.62 -16.94
CA HIS A 424 -19.85 10.61 -15.96
C HIS A 424 -18.90 9.96 -14.96
N VAL A 425 -17.62 10.33 -15.00
CA VAL A 425 -16.60 9.76 -14.13
C VAL A 425 -16.49 10.56 -12.83
N ARG A 426 -16.45 9.86 -11.71
CA ARG A 426 -16.22 10.42 -10.37
C ARG A 426 -15.11 9.65 -9.69
N ILE A 427 -14.14 10.38 -9.16
CA ILE A 427 -12.94 9.81 -8.53
C ILE A 427 -12.95 10.14 -7.05
N SER A 428 -12.91 9.10 -6.20
CA SER A 428 -13.00 9.23 -4.75
C SER A 428 -11.69 9.64 -4.06
N SER A 429 -10.73 10.14 -4.83
CA SER A 429 -9.55 10.87 -4.36
C SER A 429 -9.40 12.21 -5.08
N PRO A 430 -8.58 13.14 -4.57
CA PRO A 430 -8.07 14.26 -5.36
C PRO A 430 -7.14 13.78 -6.49
N PRO A 431 -6.84 14.63 -7.50
CA PRO A 431 -5.88 14.28 -8.53
C PRO A 431 -4.45 14.16 -7.95
N PHE A 432 -3.71 13.14 -8.38
CA PHE A 432 -2.30 13.00 -8.06
C PHE A 432 -1.46 14.05 -8.79
N LEU A 433 -0.81 14.92 -8.02
CA LEU A 433 0.04 16.00 -8.54
C LEU A 433 1.54 15.79 -8.21
N TRP A 434 1.84 14.93 -7.24
CA TRP A 434 3.17 14.71 -6.70
C TRP A 434 3.43 13.21 -6.44
N PRO A 435 4.71 12.79 -6.48
CA PRO A 435 5.07 11.41 -6.15
C PRO A 435 4.84 11.08 -4.68
N CYS A 436 4.85 9.79 -4.35
CA CYS A 436 4.93 9.33 -2.97
C CYS A 436 6.37 8.87 -2.65
N TYR A 437 6.85 9.18 -1.44
CA TYR A 437 8.16 8.76 -0.92
C TYR A 437 8.05 7.75 0.22
N PHE A 438 6.82 7.41 0.66
CA PHE A 438 6.54 6.66 1.87
C PHE A 438 5.94 5.26 1.61
N GLY A 439 6.17 4.72 0.42
CA GLY A 439 5.86 3.32 0.10
C GLY A 439 4.68 3.11 -0.85
N THR A 440 4.04 4.16 -1.37
CA THR A 440 3.08 4.02 -2.47
C THR A 440 3.80 4.18 -3.80
N ASP A 441 3.58 3.27 -4.74
CA ASP A 441 4.18 3.35 -6.09
C ASP A 441 3.46 4.39 -6.96
N ILE A 442 3.57 5.66 -6.57
CA ILE A 442 3.13 6.79 -7.39
C ILE A 442 4.32 7.25 -8.22
N PRO A 443 4.21 7.18 -9.55
CA PRO A 443 5.32 7.40 -10.46
C PRO A 443 5.86 8.84 -10.45
N ALA A 444 6.93 9.09 -11.22
CA ALA A 444 7.49 10.42 -11.43
C ALA A 444 6.40 11.41 -11.85
N ARG A 445 6.54 12.63 -11.39
CA ARG A 445 5.53 13.70 -11.58
C ARG A 445 5.14 13.85 -13.05
N GLU A 446 6.09 13.69 -13.95
CA GLU A 446 5.93 13.78 -15.40
C GLU A 446 5.05 12.67 -15.99
N GLN A 447 4.92 11.55 -15.28
CA GLN A 447 4.09 10.40 -15.68
C GLN A 447 2.66 10.51 -15.14
N LEU A 448 2.39 11.43 -14.22
CA LEU A 448 1.05 11.65 -13.68
C LEU A 448 0.18 12.35 -14.72
N ILE A 449 -1.03 11.84 -14.96
CA ILE A 449 -1.95 12.45 -15.93
C ILE A 449 -2.31 13.89 -15.56
N ALA A 450 -2.38 14.21 -14.27
CA ALA A 450 -2.71 15.54 -13.79
C ALA A 450 -1.53 16.53 -13.81
N TYR A 451 -0.32 16.07 -14.16
CA TYR A 451 0.82 16.97 -14.29
C TYR A 451 0.66 17.90 -15.47
N ASN A 452 0.66 19.22 -15.19
CA ASN A 452 0.48 20.29 -16.19
C ASN A 452 -0.79 20.15 -17.06
N ARG A 453 -1.86 19.53 -16.52
CA ARG A 453 -3.15 19.38 -17.21
C ARG A 453 -4.28 19.83 -16.31
N THR A 454 -5.31 20.42 -16.92
CA THR A 454 -6.57 20.73 -16.25
C THR A 454 -7.46 19.48 -16.14
N ILE A 455 -8.47 19.51 -15.26
CA ILE A 455 -9.47 18.44 -15.17
C ILE A 455 -10.19 18.25 -16.51
N GLU A 456 -10.39 19.33 -17.28
CA GLU A 456 -11.00 19.27 -18.60
C GLU A 456 -10.10 18.54 -19.61
N ASP A 457 -8.78 18.76 -19.58
CA ASP A 457 -7.84 18.04 -20.42
C ASP A 457 -7.88 16.52 -20.10
N ILE A 458 -7.89 16.18 -18.80
CA ILE A 458 -7.97 14.79 -18.36
C ILE A 458 -9.28 14.16 -18.81
N ARG A 459 -10.42 14.87 -18.65
CA ARG A 459 -11.74 14.43 -19.11
C ARG A 459 -11.72 14.06 -20.60
N GLN A 460 -11.13 14.92 -21.42
CA GLN A 460 -11.03 14.69 -22.87
C GLN A 460 -10.14 13.49 -23.19
N ILE A 461 -9.01 13.35 -22.49
CA ILE A 461 -8.07 12.23 -22.67
C ILE A 461 -8.73 10.89 -22.36
N ILE A 462 -9.49 10.78 -21.25
CA ILE A 462 -10.20 9.55 -20.88
C ILE A 462 -11.54 9.35 -21.60
N GLY A 463 -11.98 10.32 -22.42
CA GLY A 463 -13.21 10.24 -23.23
C GLY A 463 -14.52 10.29 -22.44
N ALA A 464 -14.51 10.83 -21.21
CA ALA A 464 -15.69 10.98 -20.38
C ALA A 464 -16.53 12.21 -20.77
N ASP A 465 -17.85 12.18 -20.49
CA ASP A 465 -18.72 13.36 -20.66
C ASP A 465 -18.51 14.37 -19.54
N PHE A 466 -18.22 13.89 -18.35
CA PHE A 466 -17.86 14.72 -17.20
C PHE A 466 -16.85 13.98 -16.31
N LEU A 467 -15.95 14.75 -15.67
CA LEU A 467 -14.98 14.25 -14.70
C LEU A 467 -15.03 15.11 -13.43
N GLY A 468 -15.22 14.45 -12.27
CA GLY A 468 -15.18 15.09 -10.96
C GLY A 468 -14.28 14.32 -10.00
N TYR A 469 -13.50 15.04 -9.21
CA TYR A 469 -12.63 14.51 -8.17
C TYR A 469 -13.15 14.88 -6.78
N LEU A 470 -12.84 14.06 -5.78
CA LEU A 470 -13.08 14.41 -4.38
C LEU A 470 -12.20 15.61 -3.98
N GLY A 471 -12.80 16.59 -3.31
CA GLY A 471 -12.09 17.75 -2.81
C GLY A 471 -11.12 17.40 -1.68
N ILE A 472 -9.96 18.08 -1.61
CA ILE A 472 -8.95 17.86 -0.56
C ILE A 472 -9.54 18.11 0.84
N ASP A 473 -10.40 19.13 0.97
CA ASP A 473 -11.05 19.50 2.23
C ASP A 473 -11.94 18.39 2.81
N ARG A 474 -12.47 17.50 1.94
CA ARG A 474 -13.30 16.37 2.33
C ARG A 474 -12.52 15.21 2.95
N LEU A 475 -11.20 15.14 2.71
CA LEU A 475 -10.39 14.01 3.17
C LEU A 475 -10.34 13.90 4.70
N HIS A 476 -10.24 15.01 5.43
CA HIS A 476 -10.27 15.00 6.89
C HIS A 476 -11.63 14.55 7.44
N GLU A 477 -12.73 15.02 6.84
CA GLU A 477 -14.08 14.57 7.25
C GLU A 477 -14.29 13.09 6.93
N MET A 478 -13.74 12.61 5.80
CA MET A 478 -13.81 11.20 5.39
C MET A 478 -13.23 10.26 6.44
N VAL A 479 -12.11 10.66 7.07
CA VAL A 479 -11.39 9.87 8.08
C VAL A 479 -11.60 10.38 9.52
N GLU A 480 -12.75 11.02 9.79
CA GLU A 480 -13.19 11.43 11.14
C GLU A 480 -12.22 12.37 11.85
N GLY A 481 -11.49 13.19 11.09
CA GLY A 481 -10.57 14.19 11.62
C GLY A 481 -9.18 13.64 11.98
N LEU A 482 -8.85 12.40 11.67
CA LEU A 482 -7.49 11.88 11.88
C LEU A 482 -6.45 12.73 11.15
N PRO A 483 -5.26 12.95 11.74
CA PRO A 483 -4.13 13.53 11.05
C PRO A 483 -3.66 12.62 9.91
N ILE A 484 -3.66 13.13 8.68
CA ILE A 484 -3.36 12.36 7.47
C ILE A 484 -2.25 12.98 6.62
N CYS A 485 -1.50 12.13 5.95
CA CYS A 485 -0.58 12.53 4.88
C CYS A 485 -1.35 12.67 3.57
N MET A 486 -1.22 13.83 2.94
CA MET A 486 -1.79 14.17 1.64
C MET A 486 -0.69 14.64 0.65
N GLY A 487 0.56 14.22 0.87
CA GLY A 487 1.72 14.69 0.12
C GLY A 487 1.58 14.47 -1.40
N CYS A 488 1.05 13.32 -1.82
CA CYS A 488 0.83 12.99 -3.22
C CYS A 488 -0.20 13.88 -3.94
N PHE A 489 -1.09 14.54 -3.19
CA PHE A 489 -2.06 15.48 -3.73
C PHE A 489 -1.59 16.94 -3.64
N THR A 490 -0.87 17.30 -2.57
CA THR A 490 -0.57 18.70 -2.20
C THR A 490 0.88 19.11 -2.40
N GLY A 491 1.82 18.15 -2.48
CA GLY A 491 3.26 18.40 -2.43
C GLY A 491 3.78 18.77 -1.04
N LYS A 492 2.91 18.80 -0.02
CA LYS A 492 3.29 19.06 1.37
C LYS A 492 3.43 17.74 2.11
N TYR A 493 4.66 17.38 2.43
CA TYR A 493 4.96 16.10 3.10
C TYR A 493 5.20 16.32 4.60
N PRO A 494 4.87 15.32 5.45
CA PRO A 494 5.10 15.39 6.91
C PRO A 494 6.57 15.46 7.30
N MET A 495 7.46 14.98 6.44
CA MET A 495 8.91 15.10 6.58
C MET A 495 9.53 15.54 5.24
N GLU A 496 10.73 16.10 5.31
CA GLU A 496 11.45 16.60 4.15
C GLU A 496 11.71 15.44 3.15
N PRO A 497 11.24 15.57 1.90
CA PRO A 497 11.48 14.53 0.89
C PRO A 497 12.97 14.45 0.53
N PRO A 498 13.44 13.36 -0.10
CA PRO A 498 14.82 13.24 -0.58
C PRO A 498 15.19 14.42 -1.50
N LYS A 499 16.39 14.95 -1.37
CA LYS A 499 16.89 16.07 -2.21
C LYS A 499 17.04 15.69 -3.67
N ASP A 500 17.41 14.44 -3.91
CA ASP A 500 17.45 13.84 -5.24
C ASP A 500 16.18 13.01 -5.39
N ASP A 501 15.48 13.12 -6.52
CA ASP A 501 14.25 12.37 -6.83
C ASP A 501 14.55 10.86 -7.02
N ILE A 502 15.12 10.23 -5.97
CA ILE A 502 15.63 8.85 -5.99
C ILE A 502 14.51 7.94 -5.52
N ARG A 503 13.72 7.43 -6.45
CA ARG A 503 12.80 6.32 -6.24
C ARG A 503 13.54 4.99 -6.36
N GLY A 504 12.95 3.92 -5.80
CA GLY A 504 13.57 2.62 -5.69
C GLY A 504 14.21 2.04 -6.97
N GLU A 505 13.70 2.41 -8.17
CA GLU A 505 14.33 2.02 -9.44
C GLU A 505 15.74 2.61 -9.65
N TYR A 506 16.03 3.79 -9.09
CA TYR A 506 17.35 4.39 -9.12
C TYR A 506 18.33 3.69 -8.18
N PHE A 507 17.82 3.21 -7.04
CA PHE A 507 18.63 2.50 -6.05
C PHE A 507 19.24 1.23 -6.66
N ASP A 508 18.45 0.43 -7.37
CA ASP A 508 18.92 -0.78 -8.06
C ASP A 508 19.85 -0.45 -9.24
N LYS A 509 19.51 0.58 -10.04
CA LYS A 509 20.33 0.98 -11.19
C LYS A 509 21.68 1.57 -10.77
N GLU A 510 21.75 2.35 -9.69
CA GLU A 510 23.02 2.87 -9.18
C GLU A 510 23.88 1.78 -8.55
N ILE A 511 23.30 0.87 -7.76
CA ILE A 511 24.03 -0.27 -7.20
C ILE A 511 24.60 -1.15 -8.32
N ASP A 512 23.83 -1.42 -9.37
CA ASP A 512 24.29 -2.18 -10.54
C ASP A 512 25.35 -1.43 -11.35
N LEU A 513 25.26 -0.12 -11.46
CA LEU A 513 26.28 0.73 -12.10
C LEU A 513 27.58 0.76 -11.27
N GLU A 514 27.50 0.98 -9.96
CA GLU A 514 28.66 0.95 -9.05
C GLU A 514 29.33 -0.44 -9.05
N ARG A 515 28.54 -1.54 -9.01
CA ARG A 515 29.08 -2.91 -9.17
C ARG A 515 29.74 -3.14 -10.52
N LYS A 516 29.19 -2.63 -11.61
CA LYS A 516 29.79 -2.72 -12.95
C LYS A 516 31.06 -1.86 -13.09
N MET A 517 31.15 -0.75 -12.33
CA MET A 517 32.37 0.09 -12.30
C MET A 517 33.49 -0.51 -11.44
N LEU A 518 33.13 -1.20 -10.35
CA LEU A 518 34.08 -1.89 -9.47
C LEU A 518 34.63 -3.20 -10.07
N ASN A 519 33.94 -3.78 -11.05
CA ASN A 519 34.33 -4.99 -11.77
C ASN A 519 35.08 -4.70 -13.10
N ARG A 520 35.45 -3.46 -13.36
CA ARG A 520 36.34 -3.00 -14.43
C ARG A 520 37.67 -2.56 -13.85
#